data_73fd8dead8e16b91464e0ec833bf58bf
#
_entry.id   73fd8dead8e16b91464e0ec833bf58bf
#
_cell.length_a   1.000
_cell.length_b   1.000
_cell.length_c   1.000
_cell.angle_alpha   90.00
_cell.angle_beta   90.00
_cell.angle_gamma   90.00
#
_symmetry.space_group_name_H-M   'P 1'
#
loop_
_entity.id
_entity.type
_entity.pdbx_description
1 polymer ?
#
loop_
_entity_poly.entity_id
_entity_poly.type
_entity_poly.pdbx_seq_one_letter_code
_entity_poly.pdbx_strand_id
1 'polypeptide(L)'
;SQPLCTPCVERFAQPALRCPTCALMLTHTSNASHAAACPHCTRHPSPLDACVAAVSYTFPWAACIARFKFQADPSLARSLAHLMQHAPWVEPALDAATLVVPMPLSPTRLRERGFNQALELARHLSPHKTHAHTLLRRGDSAHQVGASRQERLDHVRDAFWVAPERVSALRG
;
A
#
# COMPACT_ATOMS: atom_id res chain seq x y z
N SER A 1 -18.81 -3.25 17.59
CA SER A 1 -18.21 -4.47 17.02
C SER A 1 -17.05 -4.06 16.14
N GLN A 2 -15.91 -4.71 16.29
CA GLN A 2 -14.78 -4.47 15.41
C GLN A 2 -15.10 -5.09 14.03
N PRO A 3 -14.89 -4.36 12.91
CA PRO A 3 -15.19 -4.86 11.58
C PRO A 3 -14.32 -6.06 11.15
N LEU A 4 -13.19 -6.29 11.82
CA LEU A 4 -12.34 -7.47 11.68
C LEU A 4 -12.32 -8.24 13.00
N CYS A 5 -12.74 -9.51 12.99
CA CYS A 5 -12.75 -10.31 14.21
C CYS A 5 -11.38 -10.95 14.48
N THR A 6 -11.04 -11.08 15.76
CA THR A 6 -9.78 -11.68 16.22
C THR A 6 -9.51 -13.07 15.60
N PRO A 7 -10.46 -14.01 15.57
CA PRO A 7 -10.21 -15.31 14.93
C PRO A 7 -9.85 -15.24 13.45
N CYS A 8 -10.40 -14.28 12.70
CA CYS A 8 -10.02 -14.10 11.30
C CYS A 8 -8.59 -13.53 11.18
N VAL A 9 -8.21 -12.60 12.05
CA VAL A 9 -6.85 -12.06 12.07
C VAL A 9 -5.84 -13.17 12.41
N GLU A 10 -6.08 -13.90 13.49
CA GLU A 10 -5.23 -15.02 13.92
C GLU A 10 -5.09 -16.10 12.86
N ARG A 11 -6.15 -16.39 12.12
CA ARG A 11 -6.13 -17.47 11.11
C ARG A 11 -5.54 -17.04 9.77
N PHE A 12 -5.77 -15.79 9.34
CA PHE A 12 -5.51 -15.37 7.95
C PHE A 12 -4.49 -14.23 7.81
N ALA A 13 -4.04 -13.62 8.92
CA ALA A 13 -3.02 -12.58 8.90
C ALA A 13 -1.67 -13.05 9.45
N GLN A 14 -1.39 -14.35 9.34
CA GLN A 14 -0.10 -14.88 9.79
C GLN A 14 1.05 -14.28 8.97
N PRO A 15 2.16 -13.95 9.61
CA PRO A 15 3.36 -13.49 8.92
C PRO A 15 3.78 -14.50 7.84
N ALA A 16 4.12 -13.99 6.67
CA ALA A 16 4.60 -14.79 5.55
C ALA A 16 5.95 -14.26 5.08
N LEU A 17 6.81 -15.17 4.63
CA LEU A 17 8.06 -14.78 4.00
C LEU A 17 7.77 -14.03 2.70
N ARG A 18 8.29 -12.82 2.59
CA ARG A 18 8.06 -11.94 1.43
C ARG A 18 9.36 -11.39 0.88
N CYS A 19 9.34 -11.11 -0.41
CA CYS A 19 10.42 -10.38 -1.05
C CYS A 19 10.54 -8.98 -0.40
N PRO A 20 11.71 -8.57 0.09
CA PRO A 20 11.88 -7.27 0.74
C PRO A 20 11.63 -6.10 -0.21
N THR A 21 11.85 -6.29 -1.50
CA THR A 21 11.72 -5.23 -2.51
C THR A 21 10.30 -5.02 -3.02
N CYS A 22 9.50 -6.09 -3.19
CA CYS A 22 8.15 -5.97 -3.79
C CYS A 22 7.03 -6.60 -2.96
N ALA A 23 7.35 -7.16 -1.78
CA ALA A 23 6.43 -7.84 -0.87
C ALA A 23 5.71 -9.08 -1.46
N LEU A 24 6.13 -9.59 -2.61
CA LEU A 24 5.61 -10.86 -3.15
C LEU A 24 5.88 -11.98 -2.15
N MET A 25 4.86 -12.77 -1.85
CA MET A 25 5.02 -13.95 -0.99
C MET A 25 5.97 -14.94 -1.65
N LEU A 26 6.97 -15.40 -0.90
CA LEU A 26 7.94 -16.39 -1.36
C LEU A 26 7.50 -17.77 -0.90
N THR A 27 7.49 -18.73 -1.81
CA THR A 27 7.38 -20.15 -1.46
C THR A 27 8.73 -20.60 -0.91
N HIS A 28 8.73 -21.36 0.17
CA HIS A 28 9.94 -21.92 0.76
C HIS A 28 10.72 -22.72 -0.29
N THR A 29 11.75 -22.12 -0.84
CA THR A 29 12.81 -22.85 -1.50
C THR A 29 13.95 -23.01 -0.49
N SER A 30 14.30 -24.26 -0.23
CA SER A 30 15.37 -24.73 0.62
C SER A 30 16.57 -23.76 0.70
N ASN A 31 17.02 -23.47 1.92
CA ASN A 31 18.28 -22.86 2.30
C ASN A 31 18.47 -21.33 2.22
N ALA A 32 17.42 -20.51 2.13
CA ALA A 32 17.59 -19.06 2.28
C ALA A 32 17.34 -18.63 3.73
N SER A 33 18.40 -18.66 4.53
CA SER A 33 18.52 -17.80 5.70
C SER A 33 18.48 -16.35 5.20
N HIS A 34 17.40 -15.62 5.56
CA HIS A 34 17.14 -14.22 5.27
C HIS A 34 16.79 -13.83 3.82
N ALA A 35 15.59 -13.38 3.67
CA ALA A 35 14.99 -12.46 2.71
C ALA A 35 15.77 -12.16 1.40
N ALA A 36 16.04 -13.17 0.59
CA ALA A 36 16.52 -12.93 -0.77
C ALA A 36 15.39 -12.29 -1.60
N ALA A 37 15.74 -11.31 -2.44
CA ALA A 37 14.82 -10.75 -3.40
C ALA A 37 14.28 -11.85 -4.33
N CYS A 38 13.00 -11.73 -4.74
CA CYS A 38 12.43 -12.68 -5.68
C CYS A 38 13.17 -12.61 -7.04
N PRO A 39 13.12 -13.67 -7.88
CA PRO A 39 13.84 -13.70 -9.15
C PRO A 39 13.52 -12.53 -10.09
N HIS A 40 12.33 -11.96 -9.98
CA HIS A 40 11.99 -10.76 -10.74
C HIS A 40 12.75 -9.53 -10.26
N CYS A 41 12.76 -9.27 -8.95
CA CYS A 41 13.46 -8.10 -8.38
C CYS A 41 14.98 -8.23 -8.49
N THR A 42 15.52 -9.44 -8.50
CA THR A 42 16.95 -9.68 -8.75
C THR A 42 17.33 -9.28 -10.17
N ARG A 43 16.50 -9.59 -11.16
CA ARG A 43 16.75 -9.25 -12.58
C ARG A 43 16.38 -7.82 -12.95
N HIS A 44 15.42 -7.24 -12.24
CA HIS A 44 14.89 -5.90 -12.48
C HIS A 44 14.90 -5.12 -11.16
N PRO A 45 16.03 -4.49 -10.80
CA PRO A 45 16.12 -3.70 -9.58
C PRO A 45 15.02 -2.63 -9.50
N SER A 46 14.41 -2.51 -8.36
CA SER A 46 13.37 -1.51 -8.09
C SER A 46 14.03 -0.22 -7.58
N PRO A 47 13.46 0.95 -7.89
CA PRO A 47 13.86 2.20 -7.24
C PRO A 47 13.40 2.29 -5.78
N LEU A 48 12.61 1.33 -5.30
CA LEU A 48 12.17 1.26 -3.91
C LEU A 48 13.20 0.51 -3.07
N ASP A 49 13.54 1.07 -1.91
CA ASP A 49 14.44 0.42 -0.94
C ASP A 49 13.78 -0.80 -0.32
N ALA A 50 12.50 -0.69 0.05
CA ALA A 50 11.73 -1.77 0.63
C ALA A 50 10.23 -1.66 0.33
N CYS A 51 9.55 -2.79 0.39
CA CYS A 51 8.09 -2.85 0.33
C CYS A 51 7.59 -3.82 1.40
N VAL A 52 6.60 -3.39 2.16
CA VAL A 52 5.98 -4.19 3.23
C VAL A 52 4.51 -4.42 2.91
N ALA A 53 4.02 -5.64 3.13
CA ALA A 53 2.62 -5.98 2.97
C ALA A 53 2.13 -6.77 4.18
N ALA A 54 1.04 -6.31 4.77
CA ALA A 54 0.46 -6.93 5.95
C ALA A 54 -0.15 -8.31 5.65
N VAL A 55 -0.83 -8.43 4.52
CA VAL A 55 -1.57 -9.63 4.14
C VAL A 55 -1.48 -9.90 2.64
N SER A 56 -1.81 -11.11 2.22
CA SER A 56 -1.99 -11.43 0.81
C SER A 56 -3.38 -11.00 0.34
N TYR A 57 -3.50 -10.60 -0.94
CA TYR A 57 -4.76 -10.21 -1.55
C TYR A 57 -5.59 -11.47 -1.91
N THR A 58 -5.99 -12.20 -0.88
CA THR A 58 -6.78 -13.43 -0.95
C THR A 58 -7.92 -13.35 0.06
N PHE A 59 -8.75 -14.42 0.14
CA PHE A 59 -9.76 -14.52 1.21
C PHE A 59 -9.10 -14.48 2.60
N PRO A 60 -9.67 -13.78 3.58
CA PRO A 60 -10.86 -12.92 3.51
C PRO A 60 -10.55 -11.46 3.12
N TRP A 61 -9.27 -11.09 3.02
CA TRP A 61 -8.81 -9.72 2.89
C TRP A 61 -9.21 -9.06 1.58
N ALA A 62 -9.27 -9.83 0.49
CA ALA A 62 -9.72 -9.32 -0.80
C ALA A 62 -11.14 -8.73 -0.72
N ALA A 63 -12.05 -9.40 -0.02
CA ALA A 63 -13.42 -8.92 0.20
C ALA A 63 -13.46 -7.64 1.08
N CYS A 64 -12.68 -7.62 2.17
CA CYS A 64 -12.58 -6.45 3.04
C CYS A 64 -12.02 -5.22 2.30
N ILE A 65 -10.97 -5.42 1.50
CA ILE A 65 -10.37 -4.35 0.70
C ILE A 65 -11.33 -3.89 -0.40
N ALA A 66 -12.10 -4.80 -1.00
CA ALA A 66 -13.11 -4.45 -2.00
C ALA A 66 -14.23 -3.58 -1.39
N ARG A 67 -14.75 -3.94 -0.21
CA ARG A 67 -15.71 -3.11 0.53
C ARG A 67 -15.14 -1.73 0.80
N PHE A 68 -13.94 -1.66 1.36
CA PHE A 68 -13.25 -0.40 1.66
C PHE A 68 -13.05 0.48 0.43
N LYS A 69 -12.76 -0.12 -0.74
CA LYS A 69 -12.49 0.62 -1.99
C LYS A 69 -13.74 0.97 -2.80
N PHE A 70 -14.74 0.09 -2.82
CA PHE A 70 -15.82 0.17 -3.81
C PHE A 70 -17.22 0.29 -3.19
N GLN A 71 -17.37 0.05 -1.89
CA GLN A 71 -18.64 0.22 -1.19
C GLN A 71 -18.64 1.44 -0.25
N ALA A 72 -17.66 2.32 -0.42
CA ALA A 72 -17.49 3.54 0.37
C ALA A 72 -17.63 3.32 1.90
N ASP A 73 -16.98 2.26 2.41
CA ASP A 73 -17.02 1.92 3.84
C ASP A 73 -15.74 2.38 4.57
N PRO A 74 -15.65 3.66 4.97
CA PRO A 74 -14.48 4.19 5.66
C PRO A 74 -14.30 3.61 7.08
N SER A 75 -15.32 2.98 7.65
CA SER A 75 -15.25 2.36 8.99
C SER A 75 -14.19 1.26 9.08
N LEU A 76 -13.83 0.66 7.95
CA LEU A 76 -12.77 -0.34 7.84
C LEU A 76 -11.36 0.25 7.97
N ALA A 77 -11.18 1.56 7.79
CA ALA A 77 -9.85 2.19 7.77
C ALA A 77 -9.05 1.90 9.04
N ARG A 78 -9.65 2.12 10.21
CA ARG A 78 -9.01 1.90 11.51
C ARG A 78 -8.58 0.44 11.69
N SER A 79 -9.46 -0.50 11.36
CA SER A 79 -9.17 -1.93 11.53
C SER A 79 -8.12 -2.42 10.55
N LEU A 80 -8.14 -1.95 9.30
CA LEU A 80 -7.13 -2.26 8.31
C LEU A 80 -5.77 -1.64 8.67
N ALA A 81 -5.75 -0.41 9.17
CA ALA A 81 -4.53 0.23 9.66
C ALA A 81 -3.94 -0.54 10.85
N HIS A 82 -4.79 -0.96 11.80
CA HIS A 82 -4.35 -1.79 12.92
C HIS A 82 -3.76 -3.12 12.46
N LEU A 83 -4.39 -3.78 11.50
CA LEU A 83 -3.84 -4.97 10.87
C LEU A 83 -2.46 -4.71 10.23
N MET A 84 -2.28 -3.56 9.58
CA MET A 84 -0.99 -3.16 9.00
C MET A 84 0.06 -2.91 10.08
N GLN A 85 -0.26 -2.22 11.17
CA GLN A 85 0.67 -1.93 12.26
C GLN A 85 1.25 -3.19 12.90
N HIS A 86 0.44 -4.26 13.01
CA HIS A 86 0.88 -5.53 13.57
C HIS A 86 1.63 -6.44 12.57
N ALA A 87 1.74 -6.03 11.33
CA ALA A 87 2.54 -6.75 10.36
C ALA A 87 4.04 -6.52 10.63
N PRO A 88 4.89 -7.54 10.49
CA PRO A 88 6.33 -7.40 10.65
C PRO A 88 6.87 -6.23 9.82
N TRP A 89 7.81 -5.49 10.38
CA TRP A 89 8.56 -4.38 9.74
C TRP A 89 7.76 -3.10 9.46
N VAL A 90 6.45 -3.07 9.69
CA VAL A 90 5.64 -1.84 9.44
C VAL A 90 5.94 -0.79 10.50
N GLU A 91 5.92 -1.14 11.78
CA GLU A 91 6.20 -0.20 12.87
C GLU A 91 7.60 0.40 12.77
N PRO A 92 8.69 -0.40 12.63
CA PRO A 92 10.03 0.15 12.41
C PRO A 92 10.14 1.03 11.16
N ALA A 93 9.44 0.69 10.08
CA ALA A 93 9.44 1.50 8.86
C ALA A 93 8.72 2.84 9.07
N LEU A 94 7.62 2.87 9.82
CA LEU A 94 6.92 4.11 10.18
C LEU A 94 7.75 4.97 11.13
N ASP A 95 8.48 4.36 12.06
CA ASP A 95 9.35 5.09 13.00
C ASP A 95 10.52 5.76 12.28
N ALA A 96 11.15 5.03 11.36
CA ALA A 96 12.25 5.53 10.56
C ALA A 96 11.81 6.57 9.49
N ALA A 97 10.54 6.55 9.07
CA ALA A 97 10.05 7.45 8.05
C ALA A 97 9.98 8.90 8.54
N THR A 98 10.49 9.84 7.77
CA THR A 98 10.30 11.27 7.98
C THR A 98 8.90 11.71 7.55
N LEU A 99 8.37 11.14 6.47
CA LEU A 99 7.06 11.46 5.90
C LEU A 99 6.31 10.17 5.54
N VAL A 100 5.00 10.20 5.70
CA VAL A 100 4.07 9.21 5.18
C VAL A 100 3.23 9.88 4.10
N VAL A 101 3.43 9.48 2.86
CA VAL A 101 2.79 10.10 1.70
C VAL A 101 1.77 9.13 1.10
N PRO A 102 0.47 9.38 1.30
CA PRO A 102 -0.57 8.51 0.75
C PRO A 102 -0.68 8.69 -0.77
N MET A 103 -0.87 7.57 -1.48
CA MET A 103 -1.13 7.60 -2.93
C MET A 103 -2.40 8.39 -3.23
N PRO A 104 -2.34 9.43 -4.08
CA PRO A 104 -3.50 10.22 -4.44
C PRO A 104 -4.43 9.47 -5.41
N LEU A 105 -5.72 9.73 -5.27
CA LEU A 105 -6.73 9.32 -6.24
C LEU A 105 -6.86 10.37 -7.34
N SER A 106 -7.35 9.94 -8.52
CA SER A 106 -7.85 10.89 -9.51
C SER A 106 -9.13 11.57 -9.02
N PRO A 107 -9.46 12.78 -9.51
CA PRO A 107 -10.66 13.50 -9.12
C PRO A 107 -11.95 12.69 -9.32
N THR A 108 -12.07 11.96 -10.43
CA THR A 108 -13.21 11.09 -10.69
C THR A 108 -13.30 9.97 -9.68
N ARG A 109 -12.21 9.28 -9.40
CA ARG A 109 -12.22 8.20 -8.39
C ARG A 109 -12.47 8.70 -6.97
N LEU A 110 -12.01 9.92 -6.65
CA LEU A 110 -12.30 10.51 -5.36
C LEU A 110 -13.81 10.82 -5.23
N ARG A 111 -14.44 11.33 -6.29
CA ARG A 111 -15.89 11.54 -6.31
C ARG A 111 -16.68 10.23 -6.21
N GLU A 112 -16.28 9.19 -6.95
CA GLU A 112 -16.92 7.87 -6.93
C GLU A 112 -16.83 7.20 -5.56
N ARG A 113 -15.68 7.34 -4.88
CA ARG A 113 -15.40 6.64 -3.61
C ARG A 113 -15.74 7.45 -2.37
N GLY A 114 -15.90 8.78 -2.52
CA GLY A 114 -16.17 9.71 -1.44
C GLY A 114 -14.94 10.03 -0.54
N PHE A 115 -13.89 9.20 -0.57
CA PHE A 115 -12.67 9.39 0.24
C PHE A 115 -11.46 8.73 -0.40
N ASN A 116 -10.25 9.12 0.05
CA ASN A 116 -9.01 8.48 -0.35
C ASN A 116 -8.61 7.41 0.67
N GLN A 117 -8.66 6.16 0.27
CA GLN A 117 -8.37 5.00 1.12
C GLN A 117 -6.95 5.02 1.69
N ALA A 118 -5.96 5.40 0.88
CA ALA A 118 -4.58 5.48 1.33
C ALA A 118 -4.39 6.57 2.39
N LEU A 119 -5.09 7.70 2.24
CA LEU A 119 -5.06 8.78 3.22
C LEU A 119 -5.72 8.37 4.54
N GLU A 120 -6.87 7.70 4.49
CA GLU A 120 -7.52 7.23 5.71
C GLU A 120 -6.64 6.22 6.47
N LEU A 121 -6.00 5.29 5.76
CA LEU A 121 -5.03 4.38 6.39
C LEU A 121 -3.84 5.14 6.99
N ALA A 122 -3.24 6.06 6.24
CA ALA A 122 -2.09 6.83 6.68
C ALA A 122 -2.37 7.66 7.95
N ARG A 123 -3.56 8.26 8.04
CA ARG A 123 -4.01 9.00 9.23
C ARG A 123 -4.10 8.14 10.49
N HIS A 124 -4.44 6.86 10.34
CA HIS A 124 -4.47 5.92 11.47
C HIS A 124 -3.09 5.34 11.77
N LEU A 125 -2.23 5.18 10.76
CA LEU A 125 -0.89 4.62 10.91
C LEU A 125 0.09 5.63 11.52
N SER A 126 0.10 6.85 11.02
CA SER A 126 1.03 7.89 11.48
C SER A 126 0.46 9.29 11.22
N PRO A 127 -0.46 9.78 12.07
CA PRO A 127 -1.16 11.04 11.84
C PRO A 127 -0.21 12.25 11.74
N HIS A 128 0.86 12.25 12.56
CA HIS A 128 1.79 13.37 12.62
C HIS A 128 2.78 13.44 11.45
N LYS A 129 3.03 12.30 10.78
CA LYS A 129 3.92 12.21 9.61
C LYS A 129 3.16 12.17 8.28
N THR A 130 1.82 12.15 8.32
CA THR A 130 0.99 12.04 7.11
C THR A 130 0.83 13.36 6.40
N HIS A 131 1.32 13.43 5.17
CA HIS A 131 1.29 14.59 4.28
C HIS A 131 0.45 14.31 3.04
N ALA A 132 -0.84 14.68 3.09
CA ALA A 132 -1.85 14.34 2.08
C ALA A 132 -1.61 14.96 0.69
N HIS A 133 -0.96 16.14 0.64
CA HIS A 133 -0.81 16.94 -0.58
C HIS A 133 0.63 17.02 -1.09
N THR A 134 1.49 16.11 -0.65
CA THR A 134 2.88 16.03 -1.13
C THR A 134 2.97 15.42 -2.51
N LEU A 135 2.24 14.32 -2.72
CA LEU A 135 2.13 13.66 -4.02
C LEU A 135 0.78 13.98 -4.63
N LEU A 136 0.78 14.46 -5.86
CA LEU A 136 -0.41 14.84 -6.62
C LEU A 136 -0.57 13.93 -7.82
N ARG A 137 -1.80 13.80 -8.33
CA ARG A 137 -2.10 13.01 -9.51
C ARG A 137 -2.71 13.86 -10.62
N ARG A 138 -2.19 13.75 -11.83
CA ARG A 138 -2.76 14.32 -13.05
C ARG A 138 -3.95 13.51 -13.51
N GLY A 139 -5.08 14.18 -13.72
CA GLY A 139 -6.23 13.69 -14.46
C GLY A 139 -6.70 12.27 -14.12
N ASP A 140 -7.59 11.79 -14.94
CA ASP A 140 -8.12 10.44 -14.89
C ASP A 140 -7.35 9.56 -15.88
N SER A 141 -6.68 8.52 -15.41
CA SER A 141 -6.20 7.45 -16.27
C SER A 141 -7.33 6.48 -16.57
N ALA A 142 -7.37 5.94 -17.80
CA ALA A 142 -8.31 4.91 -18.19
C ALA A 142 -8.43 3.76 -17.17
N HIS A 143 -9.57 3.10 -17.15
CA HIS A 143 -9.82 1.96 -16.26
C HIS A 143 -8.73 0.90 -16.43
N GLN A 144 -8.03 0.56 -15.34
CA GLN A 144 -6.94 -0.42 -15.36
C GLN A 144 -7.44 -1.87 -15.26
N VAL A 145 -8.74 -2.08 -15.16
CA VAL A 145 -9.33 -3.43 -15.13
C VAL A 145 -9.21 -4.02 -16.54
N GLY A 146 -8.48 -5.14 -16.66
CA GLY A 146 -8.20 -5.78 -17.95
C GLY A 146 -6.98 -5.25 -18.70
N ALA A 147 -6.36 -4.15 -18.27
CA ALA A 147 -5.14 -3.64 -18.88
C ALA A 147 -3.93 -4.56 -18.64
N SER A 148 -3.12 -4.76 -19.65
CA SER A 148 -1.83 -5.46 -19.57
C SER A 148 -0.87 -4.77 -18.60
N ARG A 149 0.22 -5.44 -18.23
CA ARG A 149 1.25 -4.85 -17.38
C ARG A 149 1.89 -3.62 -18.05
N GLN A 150 2.15 -3.68 -19.35
CA GLN A 150 2.77 -2.57 -20.09
C GLN A 150 1.86 -1.35 -20.13
N GLU A 151 0.60 -1.53 -20.50
CA GLU A 151 -0.40 -0.44 -20.49
C GLU A 151 -0.53 0.21 -19.12
N ARG A 152 -0.49 -0.59 -18.03
CA ARG A 152 -0.49 -0.04 -16.66
C ARG A 152 0.75 0.79 -16.34
N LEU A 153 1.92 0.37 -16.82
CA LEU A 153 3.15 1.14 -16.64
C LEU A 153 3.12 2.46 -17.43
N ASP A 154 2.62 2.42 -18.66
CA ASP A 154 2.51 3.62 -19.48
C ASP A 154 1.48 4.61 -18.91
N HIS A 155 0.38 4.10 -18.36
CA HIS A 155 -0.65 4.92 -17.71
C HIS A 155 -0.19 5.57 -16.39
N VAL A 156 0.83 5.04 -15.72
CA VAL A 156 1.34 5.65 -14.47
C VAL A 156 2.59 6.49 -14.69
N ARG A 157 3.23 6.37 -15.85
CA ARG A 157 4.33 7.24 -16.24
C ARG A 157 3.88 8.67 -16.12
N ASP A 158 4.26 9.65 -15.80
CA ASP A 158 3.78 11.04 -15.74
C ASP A 158 2.41 11.28 -15.04
N ALA A 159 1.83 10.24 -14.43
CA ALA A 159 0.54 10.38 -13.75
C ALA A 159 0.67 11.08 -12.39
N PHE A 160 1.86 11.13 -11.83
CA PHE A 160 2.12 11.66 -10.50
C PHE A 160 3.24 12.70 -10.52
N TRP A 161 3.13 13.72 -9.66
CA TRP A 161 4.20 14.68 -9.43
C TRP A 161 4.20 15.14 -7.97
N VAL A 162 5.34 15.62 -7.52
CA VAL A 162 5.47 16.23 -6.20
C VAL A 162 5.00 17.67 -6.27
N ALA A 163 4.19 18.08 -5.30
CA ALA A 163 3.78 19.48 -5.17
C ALA A 163 5.02 20.39 -5.04
N PRO A 164 5.16 21.44 -5.85
CA PRO A 164 6.37 22.27 -5.89
C PRO A 164 6.81 22.79 -4.52
N GLU A 165 5.84 23.19 -3.70
CA GLU A 165 6.06 23.68 -2.34
C GLU A 165 6.52 22.59 -1.35
N ARG A 166 6.49 21.32 -1.75
CA ARG A 166 6.89 20.17 -0.95
C ARG A 166 8.19 19.50 -1.40
N VAL A 167 8.74 19.92 -2.50
CA VAL A 167 9.99 19.34 -3.06
C VAL A 167 11.14 19.43 -2.07
N SER A 168 11.27 20.56 -1.35
CA SER A 168 12.33 20.75 -0.35
C SER A 168 12.22 19.78 0.83
N ALA A 169 11.00 19.38 1.21
CA ALA A 169 10.78 18.43 2.32
C ALA A 169 11.13 16.97 1.96
N LEU A 170 11.33 16.68 0.68
CA LEU A 170 11.71 15.35 0.19
C LEU A 170 13.20 15.23 -0.14
N ARG A 171 13.93 16.35 -0.12
CA ARG A 171 15.39 16.36 -0.21
C ARG A 171 15.92 16.26 1.21
N GLY A 172 16.29 15.06 1.60
CA GLY A 172 16.96 14.79 2.87
C GLY A 172 18.33 15.39 2.94
#